data_e8f75b57f8d73d4b1c64be7861f017de
#
_entry.id   e8f75b57f8d73d4b1c64be7861f017de
#
_cell.length_a   1.000
_cell.length_b   1.000
_cell.length_c   1.000
_cell.angle_alpha   90.00
_cell.angle_beta   90.00
_cell.angle_gamma   90.00
#
_symmetry.space_group_name_H-M   'P 1'
#
loop_
_entity.id
_entity.type
_entity.pdbx_description
1 polymer ?
#
loop_
_entity_poly.entity_id
_entity_poly.type
_entity_poly.pdbx_seq_one_letter_code
_entity_poly.pdbx_strand_id
1 'polypeptide(L)'
;MDHIRNFCIIAHIDHGKSTLADRLLMLTGTISEREFQDQVLDDMELERERGITIKSHAIQMQHEYQGKKYTLNLIDTPGHVDFSYEVSRSIAACEGALLVVDATQGIQAQTISNLYMAIDHDLEIIPVLNKMDMDSAMPEDVKDQIVDLIGCKREDIIEASGKTGMGAEEILEAIIHRIPAPKGDPEAPLQALIFDSVFNSFRGIYAYFRIINGTMKKGDEVKFVNTGKAYEADEIGVLRLKTEPRNELSAGNVGYIISGIKTSREVKVGDTITHVEKPCSKAISGFEDVKPMVFAGIYPVDADDY
;
A
#
# COMPACT_ATOMS: atom_id res chain seq x y z
N MET A 1 -17.04 8.60 4.44
CA MET A 1 -15.95 8.13 3.56
C MET A 1 -15.34 9.23 2.68
N ASP A 2 -16.00 10.33 2.40
CA ASP A 2 -15.54 11.40 1.48
C ASP A 2 -14.19 12.04 1.82
N HIS A 3 -13.75 11.87 3.07
CA HIS A 3 -12.47 12.36 3.56
C HIS A 3 -11.34 11.32 3.51
N ILE A 4 -11.59 10.12 3.01
CA ILE A 4 -10.59 9.04 2.93
C ILE A 4 -10.03 8.98 1.50
N ARG A 5 -8.72 8.77 1.37
CA ARG A 5 -8.04 8.48 0.11
C ARG A 5 -7.08 7.31 0.33
N ASN A 6 -7.27 6.24 -0.43
CA ASN A 6 -6.36 5.09 -0.40
C ASN A 6 -5.58 5.08 -1.71
N PHE A 7 -4.28 5.10 -1.62
CA PHE A 7 -3.42 5.18 -2.79
C PHE A 7 -2.12 4.42 -2.59
N CYS A 8 -1.50 4.05 -3.69
CA CYS A 8 -0.18 3.45 -3.72
C CYS A 8 0.79 4.30 -4.56
N ILE A 9 2.07 3.98 -4.46
CA ILE A 9 3.11 4.58 -5.31
C ILE A 9 3.68 3.47 -6.18
N ILE A 10 3.56 3.62 -7.48
CA ILE A 10 4.15 2.74 -8.49
C ILE A 10 5.33 3.45 -9.15
N ALA A 11 6.47 2.77 -9.18
CA ALA A 11 7.71 3.30 -9.71
C ALA A 11 8.63 2.18 -10.15
N HIS A 12 9.58 2.48 -11.02
CA HIS A 12 10.74 1.62 -11.23
C HIS A 12 11.71 1.71 -10.04
N ILE A 13 12.61 0.73 -9.91
CA ILE A 13 13.68 0.76 -8.91
C ILE A 13 14.48 2.04 -9.09
N ASP A 14 14.89 2.67 -8.00
CA ASP A 14 15.69 3.91 -7.94
C ASP A 14 15.01 5.17 -8.54
N HIS A 15 13.74 5.12 -8.92
CA HIS A 15 12.99 6.33 -9.35
C HIS A 15 12.60 7.25 -8.17
N GLY A 16 12.93 6.87 -6.93
CA GLY A 16 12.75 7.69 -5.74
C GLY A 16 11.40 7.51 -5.04
N LYS A 17 10.79 6.32 -5.15
CA LYS A 17 9.54 5.95 -4.48
C LYS A 17 9.59 6.20 -2.97
N SER A 18 10.54 5.56 -2.26
CA SER A 18 10.66 5.65 -0.80
C SER A 18 11.01 7.07 -0.35
N THR A 19 11.89 7.78 -1.06
CA THR A 19 12.23 9.19 -0.74
C THR A 19 11.03 10.13 -0.90
N LEU A 20 10.18 9.90 -1.92
CA LEU A 20 8.96 10.68 -2.10
C LEU A 20 7.93 10.36 -1.01
N ALA A 21 7.77 9.07 -0.66
CA ALA A 21 6.91 8.64 0.44
C ALA A 21 7.32 9.29 1.76
N ASP A 22 8.61 9.28 2.11
CA ASP A 22 9.16 9.94 3.29
C ASP A 22 8.81 11.43 3.31
N ARG A 23 8.90 12.10 2.16
CA ARG A 23 8.55 13.52 2.04
C ARG A 23 7.07 13.79 2.34
N LEU A 24 6.16 12.95 1.82
CA LEU A 24 4.73 13.05 2.10
C LEU A 24 4.43 12.80 3.59
N LEU A 25 5.13 11.85 4.22
CA LEU A 25 5.01 11.57 5.66
C LEU A 25 5.46 12.77 6.52
N MET A 26 6.53 13.45 6.12
CA MET A 26 7.00 14.67 6.81
C MET A 26 6.00 15.81 6.68
N LEU A 27 5.52 16.10 5.47
CA LEU A 27 4.58 17.20 5.22
C LEU A 27 3.24 17.02 5.94
N THR A 28 2.80 15.79 6.09
CA THR A 28 1.57 15.46 6.85
C THR A 28 1.81 15.40 8.36
N GLY A 29 3.05 15.64 8.83
CA GLY A 29 3.41 15.54 10.24
C GLY A 29 3.27 14.13 10.83
N THR A 30 3.23 13.11 9.97
CA THR A 30 3.15 11.71 10.38
C THR A 30 4.46 11.26 11.00
N ILE A 31 5.58 11.77 10.48
CA ILE A 31 6.92 11.66 11.07
C ILE A 31 7.45 13.05 11.44
N SER A 32 8.12 13.14 12.57
CA SER A 32 8.81 14.37 12.98
C SER A 32 10.22 14.43 12.37
N GLU A 33 10.80 15.62 12.25
CA GLU A 33 12.19 15.80 11.80
C GLU A 33 13.21 15.01 12.63
N ARG A 34 12.89 14.71 13.90
CA ARG A 34 13.75 13.95 14.81
C ARG A 34 13.65 12.45 14.62
N GLU A 35 12.50 11.98 14.13
CA GLU A 35 12.23 10.57 13.84
C GLU A 35 12.55 10.21 12.39
N PHE A 36 12.90 11.23 11.59
CA PHE A 36 13.26 11.04 10.20
C PHE A 36 14.54 10.20 10.09
N GLN A 37 14.42 9.09 9.40
CA GLN A 37 15.53 8.29 8.89
C GLN A 37 15.24 8.10 7.39
N ASP A 38 16.26 8.04 6.58
CA ASP A 38 16.08 7.74 5.17
C ASP A 38 15.38 6.39 5.00
N GLN A 39 14.38 6.34 4.13
CA GLN A 39 13.58 5.14 3.84
C GLN A 39 12.86 4.60 5.09
N VAL A 40 12.06 5.45 5.74
CA VAL A 40 11.33 5.12 6.99
C VAL A 40 10.40 3.91 6.82
N LEU A 41 9.84 3.69 5.61
CA LEU A 41 8.96 2.57 5.33
C LEU A 41 9.70 1.26 5.03
N ASP A 42 10.99 1.31 4.69
CA ASP A 42 11.80 0.12 4.42
C ASP A 42 12.36 -0.43 5.76
N ASP A 43 11.55 -1.22 6.48
CA ASP A 43 11.85 -1.70 7.83
C ASP A 43 12.90 -2.83 7.86
N MET A 44 13.06 -3.56 6.76
CA MET A 44 13.98 -4.68 6.69
C MET A 44 15.41 -4.22 6.38
N GLU A 45 16.40 -4.78 7.06
CA GLU A 45 17.81 -4.53 6.76
C GLU A 45 18.15 -4.84 5.28
N LEU A 46 17.54 -5.90 4.74
CA LEU A 46 17.72 -6.30 3.34
C LEU A 46 17.11 -5.28 2.36
N GLU A 47 15.99 -4.64 2.69
CA GLU A 47 15.38 -3.58 1.89
C GLU A 47 16.32 -2.38 1.79
N ARG A 48 16.88 -1.96 2.91
CA ARG A 48 17.86 -0.84 2.98
C ARG A 48 19.16 -1.17 2.27
N GLU A 49 19.68 -2.40 2.44
CA GLU A 49 20.91 -2.85 1.76
C GLU A 49 20.76 -2.88 0.25
N ARG A 50 19.58 -3.30 -0.24
CA ARG A 50 19.32 -3.48 -1.68
C ARG A 50 18.66 -2.28 -2.32
N GLY A 51 18.17 -1.31 -1.54
CA GLY A 51 17.45 -0.16 -2.03
C GLY A 51 16.11 -0.51 -2.69
N ILE A 52 15.47 -1.61 -2.28
CA ILE A 52 14.20 -2.08 -2.83
C ILE A 52 13.20 -2.37 -1.72
N THR A 53 11.95 -2.00 -1.91
CA THR A 53 10.84 -2.42 -1.05
C THR A 53 10.48 -3.86 -1.37
N ILE A 54 10.50 -4.74 -0.38
CA ILE A 54 10.18 -6.18 -0.51
C ILE A 54 8.76 -6.45 -0.02
N LYS A 55 8.36 -5.83 1.11
CA LYS A 55 7.03 -5.98 1.69
C LYS A 55 6.19 -4.74 1.50
N SER A 56 4.89 -4.94 1.35
CA SER A 56 3.94 -3.83 1.35
C SER A 56 3.81 -3.26 2.76
N HIS A 57 3.94 -1.95 2.87
CA HIS A 57 3.69 -1.23 4.11
C HIS A 57 2.49 -0.31 3.92
N ALA A 58 1.57 -0.33 4.87
CA ALA A 58 0.48 0.63 4.87
C ALA A 58 0.70 1.65 5.98
N ILE A 59 0.53 2.92 5.68
CA ILE A 59 0.63 3.97 6.67
C ILE A 59 -0.48 4.99 6.50
N GLN A 60 -1.14 5.31 7.60
CA GLN A 60 -2.19 6.31 7.65
C GLN A 60 -1.62 7.67 7.99
N MET A 61 -1.85 8.64 7.13
CA MET A 61 -1.53 10.05 7.30
C MET A 61 -2.80 10.86 7.55
N GLN A 62 -2.67 11.97 8.24
CA GLN A 62 -3.72 12.98 8.39
C GLN A 62 -3.25 14.28 7.74
N HIS A 63 -4.08 14.85 6.89
CA HIS A 63 -3.78 16.11 6.25
C HIS A 63 -4.98 17.05 6.30
N GLU A 64 -4.73 18.32 6.64
CA GLU A 64 -5.76 19.35 6.65
C GLU A 64 -5.66 20.19 5.37
N TYR A 65 -6.72 20.18 4.57
CA TYR A 65 -6.81 20.96 3.36
C TYR A 65 -8.10 21.77 3.35
N GLN A 66 -7.99 23.08 3.18
CA GLN A 66 -9.12 24.03 3.18
C GLN A 66 -10.05 23.87 4.40
N GLY A 67 -9.48 23.64 5.60
CA GLY A 67 -10.24 23.47 6.84
C GLY A 67 -10.93 22.10 6.99
N LYS A 68 -10.74 21.18 6.07
CA LYS A 68 -11.26 19.81 6.13
C LYS A 68 -10.11 18.84 6.37
N LYS A 69 -10.31 17.93 7.33
CA LYS A 69 -9.33 16.87 7.63
C LYS A 69 -9.55 15.67 6.72
N TYR A 70 -8.49 15.25 6.05
CA TYR A 70 -8.44 14.07 5.20
C TYR A 70 -7.60 12.97 5.85
N THR A 71 -8.03 11.74 5.65
CA THR A 71 -7.28 10.53 6.00
C THR A 71 -6.70 9.96 4.71
N LEU A 72 -5.39 9.95 4.62
CA LEU A 72 -4.65 9.47 3.46
C LEU A 72 -3.96 8.15 3.85
N ASN A 73 -4.37 7.05 3.24
CA ASN A 73 -3.76 5.75 3.47
C ASN A 73 -2.82 5.46 2.29
N LEU A 74 -1.53 5.56 2.53
CA LEU A 74 -0.50 5.11 1.60
C LEU A 74 -0.30 3.61 1.79
N ILE A 75 -0.46 2.84 0.73
CA ILE A 75 -0.08 1.43 0.67
C ILE A 75 1.17 1.35 -0.20
N ASP A 76 2.33 1.28 0.45
CA ASP A 76 3.60 1.18 -0.26
C ASP A 76 3.75 -0.21 -0.88
N THR A 77 4.09 -0.27 -2.16
CA THR A 77 4.13 -1.51 -2.93
C THR A 77 5.57 -1.88 -3.30
N PRO A 78 5.92 -3.18 -3.30
CA PRO A 78 7.18 -3.61 -3.89
C PRO A 78 7.31 -3.14 -5.34
N GLY A 79 8.50 -2.70 -5.73
CA GLY A 79 8.75 -2.26 -7.12
C GLY A 79 9.19 -3.38 -8.07
N HIS A 80 9.55 -4.55 -7.55
CA HIS A 80 10.19 -5.63 -8.30
C HIS A 80 9.18 -6.60 -8.91
N VAL A 81 9.45 -7.06 -10.15
CA VAL A 81 8.55 -7.97 -10.90
C VAL A 81 8.32 -9.32 -10.21
N ASP A 82 9.24 -9.79 -9.37
CA ASP A 82 9.11 -11.04 -8.63
C ASP A 82 7.99 -11.00 -7.58
N PHE A 83 7.52 -9.82 -7.20
CA PHE A 83 6.45 -9.58 -6.23
C PHE A 83 5.12 -9.16 -6.88
N SER A 84 4.90 -9.56 -8.13
CA SER A 84 3.74 -9.10 -8.92
C SER A 84 2.39 -9.43 -8.28
N TYR A 85 2.29 -10.56 -7.56
CA TYR A 85 1.05 -10.93 -6.86
C TYR A 85 0.79 -10.00 -5.67
N GLU A 86 1.79 -9.75 -4.82
CA GLU A 86 1.70 -8.83 -3.69
C GLU A 86 1.39 -7.41 -4.15
N VAL A 87 2.06 -6.96 -5.22
CA VAL A 87 1.78 -5.66 -5.87
C VAL A 87 0.33 -5.59 -6.32
N SER A 88 -0.17 -6.60 -7.01
CA SER A 88 -1.57 -6.66 -7.45
C SER A 88 -2.57 -6.58 -6.29
N ARG A 89 -2.28 -7.22 -5.15
CA ARG A 89 -3.18 -7.17 -3.97
C ARG A 89 -3.15 -5.81 -3.29
N SER A 90 -1.99 -5.20 -3.19
CA SER A 90 -1.83 -3.83 -2.65
C SER A 90 -2.53 -2.80 -3.54
N ILE A 91 -2.39 -2.91 -4.86
CA ILE A 91 -3.10 -2.09 -5.86
C ILE A 91 -4.62 -2.26 -5.71
N ALA A 92 -5.11 -3.50 -5.57
CA ALA A 92 -6.55 -3.78 -5.38
C ALA A 92 -7.15 -3.17 -4.10
N ALA A 93 -6.32 -2.77 -3.15
CA ALA A 93 -6.75 -2.08 -1.94
C ALA A 93 -6.83 -0.54 -2.09
N CYS A 94 -6.49 0.01 -3.26
CA CYS A 94 -6.40 1.44 -3.53
C CYS A 94 -7.50 1.92 -4.50
N GLU A 95 -7.75 3.24 -4.49
CA GLU A 95 -8.55 3.95 -5.49
C GLU A 95 -7.67 4.76 -6.45
N GLY A 96 -6.40 4.98 -6.13
CA GLY A 96 -5.49 5.73 -6.99
C GLY A 96 -4.04 5.30 -6.83
N ALA A 97 -3.21 5.70 -7.79
CA ALA A 97 -1.79 5.44 -7.79
C ALA A 97 -0.99 6.69 -8.23
N LEU A 98 0.09 6.98 -7.53
CA LEU A 98 1.11 7.90 -8.00
C LEU A 98 2.05 7.15 -8.94
N LEU A 99 2.10 7.53 -10.20
CA LEU A 99 3.05 7.01 -11.18
C LEU A 99 4.32 7.85 -11.15
N VAL A 100 5.35 7.38 -10.46
CA VAL A 100 6.60 8.12 -10.29
C VAL A 100 7.62 7.73 -11.37
N VAL A 101 8.03 8.71 -12.14
CA VAL A 101 9.02 8.56 -13.22
C VAL A 101 10.21 9.47 -12.92
N ASP A 102 11.41 8.91 -13.03
CA ASP A 102 12.68 9.66 -12.89
C ASP A 102 12.92 10.55 -14.11
N ALA A 103 13.07 11.85 -13.91
CA ALA A 103 13.32 12.83 -14.99
C ALA A 103 14.64 12.61 -15.71
N THR A 104 15.57 11.84 -15.13
CA THR A 104 16.89 11.55 -15.74
C THR A 104 16.91 10.25 -16.55
N GLN A 105 15.97 9.32 -16.30
CA GLN A 105 15.95 7.98 -16.89
C GLN A 105 14.75 7.73 -17.79
N GLY A 106 13.64 8.46 -17.55
CA GLY A 106 12.38 8.24 -18.27
C GLY A 106 11.67 6.96 -17.86
N ILE A 107 10.77 6.49 -18.73
CA ILE A 107 9.94 5.31 -18.48
C ILE A 107 10.77 4.03 -18.61
N GLN A 108 10.60 3.13 -17.63
CA GLN A 108 11.29 1.85 -17.56
C GLN A 108 10.28 0.68 -17.56
N ALA A 109 10.74 -0.54 -17.82
CA ALA A 109 9.86 -1.71 -17.99
C ALA A 109 8.95 -2.00 -16.81
N GLN A 110 9.42 -1.85 -15.56
CA GLN A 110 8.61 -2.05 -14.36
C GLN A 110 7.54 -0.97 -14.19
N THR A 111 7.82 0.27 -14.61
CA THR A 111 6.83 1.35 -14.65
C THR A 111 5.64 0.93 -15.49
N ILE A 112 5.88 0.37 -16.68
CA ILE A 112 4.85 -0.07 -17.62
C ILE A 112 4.03 -1.24 -17.03
N SER A 113 4.68 -2.28 -16.52
CA SER A 113 3.98 -3.45 -15.98
C SER A 113 3.11 -3.11 -14.76
N ASN A 114 3.61 -2.28 -13.85
CA ASN A 114 2.85 -1.85 -12.67
C ASN A 114 1.71 -0.89 -13.05
N LEU A 115 1.90 -0.04 -14.06
CA LEU A 115 0.85 0.82 -14.60
C LEU A 115 -0.31 0.00 -15.17
N TYR A 116 -0.04 -1.03 -15.97
CA TYR A 116 -1.10 -1.89 -16.50
C TYR A 116 -1.89 -2.58 -15.38
N MET A 117 -1.21 -3.07 -14.34
CA MET A 117 -1.93 -3.61 -13.16
C MET A 117 -2.83 -2.56 -12.49
N ALA A 118 -2.38 -1.30 -12.39
CA ALA A 118 -3.21 -0.24 -11.82
C ALA A 118 -4.41 0.10 -12.71
N ILE A 119 -4.24 0.10 -14.03
CA ILE A 119 -5.33 0.31 -15.00
C ILE A 119 -6.34 -0.85 -14.96
N ASP A 120 -5.88 -2.09 -14.86
CA ASP A 120 -6.75 -3.28 -14.76
C ASP A 120 -7.60 -3.26 -13.48
N HIS A 121 -7.16 -2.55 -12.45
CA HIS A 121 -7.92 -2.30 -11.22
C HIS A 121 -8.70 -0.97 -11.21
N ASP A 122 -8.78 -0.28 -12.35
CA ASP A 122 -9.52 0.98 -12.52
C ASP A 122 -9.07 2.11 -11.56
N LEU A 123 -7.77 2.18 -11.28
CA LEU A 123 -7.21 3.21 -10.41
C LEU A 123 -7.06 4.55 -11.14
N GLU A 124 -7.33 5.65 -10.43
CA GLU A 124 -6.93 6.99 -10.89
C GLU A 124 -5.41 7.12 -10.87
N ILE A 125 -4.80 7.47 -12.01
CA ILE A 125 -3.35 7.61 -12.14
C ILE A 125 -2.94 9.07 -12.06
N ILE A 126 -2.07 9.40 -11.12
CA ILE A 126 -1.46 10.73 -10.98
C ILE A 126 0.00 10.63 -11.40
N PRO A 127 0.38 11.15 -12.57
CA PRO A 127 1.77 11.13 -13.02
C PRO A 127 2.61 12.15 -12.26
N VAL A 128 3.77 11.69 -11.77
CA VAL A 128 4.76 12.49 -11.04
C VAL A 128 6.11 12.36 -11.71
N LEU A 129 6.68 13.46 -12.17
CA LEU A 129 8.02 13.54 -12.72
C LEU A 129 8.99 13.90 -11.59
N ASN A 130 9.72 12.93 -11.09
CA ASN A 130 10.59 13.05 -9.92
C ASN A 130 12.04 13.35 -10.28
N LYS A 131 12.82 13.77 -9.30
CA LYS A 131 14.26 14.13 -9.41
C LYS A 131 14.52 15.37 -10.27
N MET A 132 13.61 16.33 -10.25
CA MET A 132 13.75 17.61 -10.95
C MET A 132 14.92 18.46 -10.43
N ASP A 133 15.51 18.11 -9.29
CA ASP A 133 16.72 18.74 -8.74
C ASP A 133 18.03 18.30 -9.40
N MET A 134 17.98 17.33 -10.29
CA MET A 134 19.17 16.80 -10.94
C MET A 134 19.51 17.59 -12.22
N ASP A 135 20.78 17.95 -12.40
CA ASP A 135 21.26 18.66 -13.60
C ASP A 135 21.05 17.87 -14.90
N SER A 136 20.96 16.53 -14.79
CA SER A 136 20.72 15.62 -15.91
C SER A 136 19.24 15.37 -16.21
N ALA A 137 18.33 16.07 -15.54
CA ALA A 137 16.90 15.92 -15.79
C ALA A 137 16.53 16.37 -17.22
N MET A 138 15.67 15.58 -17.87
CA MET A 138 15.14 15.83 -19.22
C MET A 138 13.62 15.97 -19.18
N PRO A 139 13.09 17.02 -18.52
CA PRO A 139 11.66 17.09 -18.20
C PRO A 139 10.76 17.07 -19.43
N GLU A 140 11.17 17.75 -20.52
CA GLU A 140 10.36 17.85 -21.72
C GLU A 140 10.20 16.49 -22.39
N ASP A 141 11.32 15.77 -22.58
CA ASP A 141 11.35 14.46 -23.24
C ASP A 141 10.60 13.39 -22.42
N VAL A 142 10.77 13.43 -21.09
CA VAL A 142 10.12 12.44 -20.20
C VAL A 142 8.63 12.73 -20.04
N LYS A 143 8.19 13.99 -20.03
CA LYS A 143 6.77 14.34 -20.09
C LYS A 143 6.12 13.82 -21.37
N ASP A 144 6.77 13.92 -22.52
CA ASP A 144 6.24 13.39 -23.77
C ASP A 144 6.08 11.86 -23.69
N GLN A 145 7.05 11.14 -23.11
CA GLN A 145 6.94 9.70 -22.87
C GLN A 145 5.74 9.36 -21.95
N ILE A 146 5.51 10.14 -20.89
CA ILE A 146 4.38 9.93 -19.98
C ILE A 146 3.05 10.18 -20.71
N VAL A 147 2.94 11.26 -21.48
CA VAL A 147 1.74 11.56 -22.26
C VAL A 147 1.44 10.46 -23.26
N ASP A 148 2.46 9.97 -23.97
CA ASP A 148 2.31 8.87 -24.94
C ASP A 148 1.88 7.56 -24.28
N LEU A 149 2.34 7.30 -23.03
CA LEU A 149 2.04 6.06 -22.32
C LEU A 149 0.62 6.04 -21.73
N ILE A 150 0.17 7.13 -21.08
CA ILE A 150 -1.09 7.14 -20.33
C ILE A 150 -2.18 8.02 -20.95
N GLY A 151 -1.85 8.82 -21.97
CA GLY A 151 -2.82 9.69 -22.64
C GLY A 151 -3.28 10.89 -21.80
N CYS A 152 -2.54 11.27 -20.75
CA CYS A 152 -2.86 12.43 -19.93
C CYS A 152 -2.49 13.73 -20.64
N LYS A 153 -2.97 14.87 -20.11
CA LYS A 153 -2.46 16.16 -20.55
C LYS A 153 -1.10 16.44 -19.90
N ARG A 154 -0.24 17.13 -20.62
CA ARG A 154 1.09 17.51 -20.13
C ARG A 154 1.05 18.35 -18.84
N GLU A 155 0.03 19.19 -18.70
CA GLU A 155 -0.23 20.00 -17.51
C GLU A 155 -0.66 19.23 -16.27
N ASP A 156 -1.12 17.96 -16.45
CA ASP A 156 -1.51 17.07 -15.36
C ASP A 156 -0.33 16.37 -14.69
N ILE A 157 0.88 16.49 -15.29
CA ILE A 157 2.11 15.87 -14.79
C ILE A 157 2.72 16.79 -13.73
N ILE A 158 2.84 16.30 -12.49
CA ILE A 158 3.40 17.07 -11.38
C ILE A 158 4.92 16.92 -11.37
N GLU A 159 5.63 18.04 -11.46
CA GLU A 159 7.08 18.08 -11.30
C GLU A 159 7.44 18.04 -9.82
N ALA A 160 8.34 17.13 -9.44
CA ALA A 160 8.68 16.91 -8.05
C ALA A 160 10.15 16.59 -7.82
N SER A 161 10.58 16.76 -6.59
CA SER A 161 11.82 16.22 -6.05
C SER A 161 11.59 15.71 -4.64
N GLY A 162 11.62 14.40 -4.46
CA GLY A 162 11.56 13.78 -3.14
C GLY A 162 12.69 14.27 -2.22
N LYS A 163 13.86 14.57 -2.79
CA LYS A 163 15.02 15.07 -2.04
C LYS A 163 14.81 16.48 -1.49
N THR A 164 14.34 17.41 -2.31
CA THR A 164 14.18 18.82 -1.93
C THR A 164 12.80 19.14 -1.35
N GLY A 165 11.79 18.32 -1.65
CA GLY A 165 10.39 18.55 -1.30
C GLY A 165 9.61 19.37 -2.32
N MET A 166 10.23 19.75 -3.45
CA MET A 166 9.56 20.42 -4.55
C MET A 166 8.36 19.60 -5.03
N GLY A 167 7.22 20.22 -5.26
CA GLY A 167 6.00 19.58 -5.79
C GLY A 167 5.26 18.67 -4.82
N ALA A 168 5.76 18.46 -3.60
CA ALA A 168 5.16 17.50 -2.68
C ALA A 168 3.80 17.97 -2.12
N GLU A 169 3.59 19.26 -1.93
CA GLU A 169 2.28 19.84 -1.56
C GLU A 169 1.28 19.66 -2.71
N GLU A 170 1.70 19.90 -3.95
CA GLU A 170 0.87 19.71 -5.14
C GLU A 170 0.44 18.24 -5.31
N ILE A 171 1.32 17.29 -4.95
CA ILE A 171 0.99 15.87 -4.94
C ILE A 171 -0.10 15.58 -3.90
N LEU A 172 0.00 16.13 -2.67
CA LEU A 172 -1.04 15.96 -1.64
C LEU A 172 -2.38 16.54 -2.08
N GLU A 173 -2.38 17.71 -2.71
CA GLU A 173 -3.59 18.31 -3.27
C GLU A 173 -4.18 17.45 -4.40
N ALA A 174 -3.35 16.95 -5.31
CA ALA A 174 -3.79 16.07 -6.38
C ALA A 174 -4.39 14.75 -5.85
N ILE A 175 -3.81 14.15 -4.81
CA ILE A 175 -4.37 12.97 -4.12
C ILE A 175 -5.78 13.29 -3.61
N ILE A 176 -5.98 14.43 -2.97
CA ILE A 176 -7.28 14.83 -2.40
C ILE A 176 -8.33 15.05 -3.48
N HIS A 177 -7.95 15.71 -4.58
CA HIS A 177 -8.88 16.16 -5.62
C HIS A 177 -9.14 15.12 -6.70
N ARG A 178 -8.14 14.35 -7.10
CA ARG A 178 -8.23 13.43 -8.23
C ARG A 178 -8.60 12.02 -7.81
N ILE A 179 -8.02 11.50 -6.70
CA ILE A 179 -8.34 10.16 -6.24
C ILE A 179 -9.77 10.16 -5.67
N PRO A 180 -10.66 9.29 -6.16
CA PRO A 180 -12.01 9.21 -5.65
C PRO A 180 -12.02 8.71 -4.19
N ALA A 181 -13.05 9.11 -3.45
CA ALA A 181 -13.31 8.51 -2.15
C ALA A 181 -13.66 7.02 -2.28
N PRO A 182 -13.29 6.17 -1.31
CA PRO A 182 -13.65 4.77 -1.34
C PRO A 182 -15.18 4.59 -1.41
N LYS A 183 -15.59 3.63 -2.21
CA LYS A 183 -16.99 3.20 -2.31
C LYS A 183 -17.23 2.04 -1.35
N GLY A 184 -18.44 1.94 -0.80
CA GLY A 184 -18.83 0.85 0.10
C GLY A 184 -19.98 1.25 1.01
N ASP A 185 -20.59 0.27 1.64
CA ASP A 185 -21.71 0.44 2.58
C ASP A 185 -21.28 -0.05 3.97
N PRO A 186 -21.19 0.82 4.99
CA PRO A 186 -20.85 0.42 6.36
C PRO A 186 -21.85 -0.53 7.01
N GLU A 187 -23.12 -0.53 6.56
CA GLU A 187 -24.20 -1.36 7.10
C GLU A 187 -24.32 -2.73 6.41
N ALA A 188 -23.63 -2.91 5.28
CA ALA A 188 -23.60 -4.19 4.56
C ALA A 188 -22.83 -5.26 5.37
N PRO A 189 -22.95 -6.55 5.02
CA PRO A 189 -22.09 -7.60 5.55
C PRO A 189 -20.61 -7.29 5.35
N LEU A 190 -19.80 -7.57 6.37
CA LEU A 190 -18.35 -7.30 6.33
C LEU A 190 -17.68 -8.00 5.15
N GLN A 191 -16.94 -7.23 4.38
CA GLN A 191 -16.01 -7.68 3.36
C GLN A 191 -14.71 -6.88 3.50
N ALA A 192 -13.64 -7.52 3.97
CA ALA A 192 -12.33 -6.90 4.06
C ALA A 192 -11.30 -7.73 3.27
N LEU A 193 -10.54 -7.06 2.42
CA LEU A 193 -9.47 -7.66 1.61
C LEU A 193 -8.19 -7.70 2.41
N ILE A 194 -7.57 -8.86 2.56
CA ILE A 194 -6.21 -8.99 3.09
C ILE A 194 -5.24 -8.70 1.95
N PHE A 195 -4.44 -7.65 2.09
CA PHE A 195 -3.44 -7.31 1.07
C PHE A 195 -2.01 -7.65 1.49
N ASP A 196 -1.73 -7.82 2.80
CA ASP A 196 -0.45 -8.31 3.31
C ASP A 196 -0.59 -8.91 4.70
N SER A 197 0.47 -9.60 5.18
CA SER A 197 0.52 -10.12 6.53
C SER A 197 1.96 -10.20 7.07
N VAL A 198 2.14 -9.91 8.35
CA VAL A 198 3.44 -9.95 9.03
C VAL A 198 3.37 -10.83 10.26
N PHE A 199 4.34 -11.74 10.39
CA PHE A 199 4.46 -12.58 11.59
C PHE A 199 5.24 -11.86 12.69
N ASN A 200 4.66 -11.85 13.88
CA ASN A 200 5.30 -11.38 15.10
C ASN A 200 5.40 -12.54 16.10
N SER A 201 6.60 -12.82 16.59
CA SER A 201 6.87 -13.96 17.50
C SER A 201 6.09 -13.92 18.80
N PHE A 202 5.68 -12.72 19.27
CA PHE A 202 4.96 -12.55 20.54
C PHE A 202 3.45 -12.53 20.39
N ARG A 203 2.94 -11.93 19.31
CA ARG A 203 1.50 -11.66 19.12
C ARG A 203 0.86 -12.46 17.99
N GLY A 204 1.65 -13.25 17.26
CA GLY A 204 1.18 -13.99 16.09
C GLY A 204 1.14 -13.13 14.83
N ILE A 205 0.20 -13.41 13.94
CA ILE A 205 0.11 -12.75 12.64
C ILE A 205 -0.71 -11.47 12.74
N TYR A 206 -0.14 -10.41 12.18
CA TYR A 206 -0.84 -9.18 11.83
C TYR A 206 -1.31 -9.32 10.39
N ALA A 207 -2.62 -9.40 10.15
CA ALA A 207 -3.15 -9.34 8.80
C ALA A 207 -3.53 -7.89 8.48
N TYR A 208 -2.95 -7.35 7.41
CA TYR A 208 -3.26 -6.00 6.93
C TYR A 208 -4.42 -6.08 5.95
N PHE A 209 -5.43 -5.28 6.17
CA PHE A 209 -6.66 -5.35 5.39
C PHE A 209 -7.19 -3.96 4.99
N ARG A 210 -8.01 -3.97 3.95
CA ARG A 210 -8.88 -2.89 3.53
C ARG A 210 -10.34 -3.32 3.65
N ILE A 211 -11.17 -2.57 4.39
CA ILE A 211 -12.62 -2.83 4.44
C ILE A 211 -13.27 -2.24 3.20
N ILE A 212 -13.89 -3.10 2.38
CA ILE A 212 -14.69 -2.72 1.22
C ILE A 212 -16.12 -2.41 1.65
N ASN A 213 -16.75 -3.31 2.41
CA ASN A 213 -18.10 -3.15 2.95
C ASN A 213 -18.15 -3.56 4.42
N GLY A 214 -19.14 -3.05 5.12
CA GLY A 214 -19.40 -3.39 6.50
C GLY A 214 -18.53 -2.65 7.49
N THR A 215 -18.58 -3.10 8.72
CA THR A 215 -17.88 -2.56 9.88
C THR A 215 -17.32 -3.71 10.70
N MET A 216 -16.08 -3.61 11.17
CA MET A 216 -15.43 -4.58 12.04
C MET A 216 -15.16 -3.94 13.39
N LYS A 217 -15.47 -4.64 14.47
CA LYS A 217 -15.23 -4.21 15.86
C LYS A 217 -14.23 -5.15 16.53
N LYS A 218 -13.54 -4.61 17.51
CA LYS A 218 -12.74 -5.43 18.43
C LYS A 218 -13.66 -6.44 19.14
N GLY A 219 -13.25 -7.71 19.17
CA GLY A 219 -14.02 -8.82 19.76
C GLY A 219 -15.01 -9.49 18.82
N ASP A 220 -15.16 -9.00 17.57
CA ASP A 220 -16.01 -9.69 16.57
C ASP A 220 -15.46 -11.07 16.22
N GLU A 221 -16.36 -12.04 16.05
CA GLU A 221 -16.03 -13.32 15.46
C GLU A 221 -15.99 -13.20 13.93
N VAL A 222 -14.79 -13.31 13.38
CA VAL A 222 -14.53 -13.16 11.93
C VAL A 222 -14.10 -14.48 11.30
N LYS A 223 -14.40 -14.65 10.03
CA LYS A 223 -14.06 -15.82 9.24
C LYS A 223 -13.23 -15.40 8.02
N PHE A 224 -12.16 -16.13 7.77
CA PHE A 224 -11.38 -16.05 6.54
C PHE A 224 -12.03 -16.97 5.52
N VAL A 225 -12.54 -16.39 4.43
CA VAL A 225 -13.46 -17.09 3.51
C VAL A 225 -12.79 -18.29 2.82
N ASN A 226 -11.56 -18.09 2.32
CA ASN A 226 -10.85 -19.13 1.56
C ASN A 226 -10.26 -20.23 2.44
N THR A 227 -9.75 -19.88 3.63
CA THR A 227 -9.26 -20.89 4.58
C THR A 227 -10.38 -21.56 5.37
N GLY A 228 -11.56 -20.92 5.42
CA GLY A 228 -12.73 -21.42 6.14
C GLY A 228 -12.64 -21.32 7.66
N LYS A 229 -11.54 -20.78 8.21
CA LYS A 229 -11.29 -20.70 9.64
C LYS A 229 -11.90 -19.44 10.25
N ALA A 230 -12.39 -19.56 11.48
CA ALA A 230 -12.95 -18.48 12.27
C ALA A 230 -12.06 -18.14 13.47
N TYR A 231 -11.98 -16.86 13.79
CA TYR A 231 -11.16 -16.32 14.88
C TYR A 231 -11.86 -15.10 15.50
N GLU A 232 -11.51 -14.82 16.74
CA GLU A 232 -11.90 -13.56 17.39
C GLU A 232 -10.93 -12.44 16.94
N ALA A 233 -11.44 -11.25 16.69
CA ALA A 233 -10.67 -10.05 16.43
C ALA A 233 -10.14 -9.47 17.77
N ASP A 234 -9.07 -10.08 18.31
CA ASP A 234 -8.51 -9.69 19.62
C ASP A 234 -8.12 -8.22 19.65
N GLU A 235 -7.57 -7.73 18.56
CA GLU A 235 -7.23 -6.33 18.35
C GLU A 235 -7.38 -5.96 16.88
N ILE A 236 -7.94 -4.78 16.65
CA ILE A 236 -7.96 -4.11 15.36
C ILE A 236 -7.40 -2.70 15.51
N GLY A 237 -6.88 -2.14 14.44
CA GLY A 237 -6.36 -0.77 14.49
C GLY A 237 -5.87 -0.27 13.15
N VAL A 238 -5.28 0.91 13.18
CA VAL A 238 -4.69 1.57 12.02
C VAL A 238 -3.17 1.54 12.08
N LEU A 239 -2.55 1.59 10.92
CA LEU A 239 -1.11 1.58 10.77
C LEU A 239 -0.61 3.02 10.64
N ARG A 240 0.17 3.45 11.61
CA ARG A 240 1.02 4.64 11.57
C ARG A 240 2.45 4.20 11.73
N LEU A 241 3.38 5.06 12.14
CA LEU A 241 4.73 4.62 12.52
C LEU A 241 4.70 3.50 13.57
N LYS A 242 3.69 3.52 14.41
CA LYS A 242 3.34 2.41 15.32
C LYS A 242 1.87 2.05 15.10
N THR A 243 1.54 0.81 15.37
CA THR A 243 0.16 0.37 15.36
C THR A 243 -0.67 1.13 16.39
N GLU A 244 -1.80 1.70 15.99
CA GLU A 244 -2.74 2.37 16.89
C GLU A 244 -4.04 1.55 16.97
N PRO A 245 -4.33 0.91 18.13
CA PRO A 245 -5.57 0.17 18.33
C PRO A 245 -6.82 1.06 18.17
N ARG A 246 -7.86 0.46 17.60
CA ARG A 246 -9.19 1.07 17.45
C ARG A 246 -10.26 0.11 17.96
N ASN A 247 -11.40 0.64 18.38
CA ASN A 247 -12.54 -0.19 18.76
C ASN A 247 -13.37 -0.62 17.55
N GLU A 248 -13.33 0.17 16.48
CA GLU A 248 -14.14 -0.04 15.27
C GLU A 248 -13.41 0.52 14.04
N LEU A 249 -13.55 -0.19 12.92
CA LEU A 249 -13.16 0.24 11.58
C LEU A 249 -14.29 -0.08 10.62
N SER A 250 -14.57 0.82 9.67
CA SER A 250 -15.69 0.70 8.74
C SER A 250 -15.25 0.76 7.28
N ALA A 251 -16.18 0.57 6.36
CA ALA A 251 -15.95 0.64 4.91
C ALA A 251 -15.06 1.82 4.52
N GLY A 252 -14.06 1.58 3.68
CA GLY A 252 -13.05 2.54 3.25
C GLY A 252 -11.79 2.58 4.12
N ASN A 253 -11.81 2.06 5.35
CA ASN A 253 -10.64 2.06 6.21
C ASN A 253 -9.62 0.99 5.82
N VAL A 254 -8.36 1.34 5.96
CA VAL A 254 -7.20 0.44 5.93
C VAL A 254 -6.75 0.22 7.37
N GLY A 255 -6.44 -1.02 7.72
CA GLY A 255 -6.04 -1.34 9.09
C GLY A 255 -5.40 -2.70 9.22
N TYR A 256 -5.25 -3.13 10.46
CA TYR A 256 -4.72 -4.44 10.82
C TYR A 256 -5.65 -5.17 11.79
N ILE A 257 -5.56 -6.50 11.78
CA ILE A 257 -6.19 -7.38 12.75
C ILE A 257 -5.16 -8.33 13.35
N ILE A 258 -5.27 -8.57 14.65
CA ILE A 258 -4.57 -9.61 15.39
C ILE A 258 -5.63 -10.54 15.96
N SER A 259 -5.46 -11.84 15.71
CA SER A 259 -6.43 -12.88 16.08
C SER A 259 -5.75 -14.09 16.72
N GLY A 260 -4.54 -13.92 17.29
CA GLY A 260 -3.78 -15.01 17.90
C GLY A 260 -3.32 -16.10 16.95
N ILE A 261 -3.41 -15.91 15.64
CA ILE A 261 -2.99 -16.87 14.62
C ILE A 261 -1.47 -16.98 14.61
N LYS A 262 -0.94 -18.21 14.72
CA LYS A 262 0.51 -18.46 14.78
C LYS A 262 1.08 -19.05 13.50
N THR A 263 0.24 -19.52 12.59
CA THR A 263 0.65 -20.22 11.37
C THR A 263 0.31 -19.40 10.14
N SER A 264 1.32 -18.97 9.38
CA SER A 264 1.14 -18.13 8.17
C SER A 264 0.24 -18.77 7.09
N ARG A 265 0.14 -20.11 7.07
CA ARG A 265 -0.77 -20.82 6.16
C ARG A 265 -2.25 -20.55 6.41
N GLU A 266 -2.60 -19.99 7.57
CA GLU A 266 -4.00 -19.69 7.96
C GLU A 266 -4.44 -18.28 7.56
N VAL A 267 -3.48 -17.41 7.21
CA VAL A 267 -3.74 -16.07 6.71
C VAL A 267 -3.10 -15.94 5.32
N LYS A 268 -3.93 -15.94 4.31
CA LYS A 268 -3.47 -15.83 2.92
C LYS A 268 -3.73 -14.44 2.38
N VAL A 269 -2.73 -13.87 1.73
CA VAL A 269 -2.87 -12.60 1.01
C VAL A 269 -3.91 -12.78 -0.11
N GLY A 270 -4.81 -11.81 -0.27
CA GLY A 270 -5.93 -11.88 -1.20
C GLY A 270 -7.20 -12.52 -0.61
N ASP A 271 -7.15 -13.11 0.59
CA ASP A 271 -8.33 -13.67 1.24
C ASP A 271 -9.30 -12.56 1.72
N THR A 272 -10.55 -12.94 1.91
CA THR A 272 -11.62 -12.07 2.39
C THR A 272 -11.93 -12.37 3.85
N ILE A 273 -11.96 -11.34 4.69
CA ILE A 273 -12.49 -11.43 6.05
C ILE A 273 -13.97 -11.04 6.05
N THR A 274 -14.80 -11.85 6.72
CA THR A 274 -16.22 -11.59 6.92
C THR A 274 -16.64 -11.98 8.35
N HIS A 275 -17.83 -11.57 8.82
CA HIS A 275 -18.35 -12.05 10.10
C HIS A 275 -18.83 -13.51 10.02
N VAL A 276 -18.73 -14.22 11.13
CA VAL A 276 -19.26 -15.59 11.25
C VAL A 276 -20.79 -15.58 11.24
N GLU A 277 -21.42 -14.70 12.01
CA GLU A 277 -22.88 -14.65 12.15
C GLU A 277 -23.60 -14.11 10.90
N LYS A 278 -22.99 -13.10 10.22
CA LYS A 278 -23.55 -12.46 9.03
C LYS A 278 -22.53 -12.42 7.92
N PRO A 279 -22.24 -13.58 7.29
CA PRO A 279 -21.20 -13.65 6.27
C PRO A 279 -21.61 -12.91 5.01
N CYS A 280 -20.62 -12.39 4.27
CA CYS A 280 -20.83 -11.83 2.96
C CYS A 280 -21.22 -12.94 1.95
N SER A 281 -22.01 -12.57 0.95
CA SER A 281 -22.50 -13.50 -0.08
C SER A 281 -21.42 -13.97 -1.05
N LYS A 282 -20.38 -13.15 -1.25
CA LYS A 282 -19.26 -13.44 -2.16
C LYS A 282 -17.96 -12.97 -1.55
N ALA A 283 -16.88 -13.74 -1.72
CA ALA A 283 -15.53 -13.27 -1.46
C ALA A 283 -15.15 -12.15 -2.46
N ILE A 284 -14.20 -11.31 -2.06
CA ILE A 284 -13.59 -10.33 -2.95
C ILE A 284 -12.82 -11.09 -4.04
N SER A 285 -12.96 -10.66 -5.27
CA SER A 285 -12.35 -11.32 -6.43
C SER A 285 -10.83 -11.20 -6.43
N GLY A 286 -10.16 -12.13 -7.13
CA GLY A 286 -8.72 -12.09 -7.38
C GLY A 286 -7.86 -12.82 -6.34
N PHE A 287 -8.46 -13.62 -5.45
CA PHE A 287 -7.69 -14.57 -4.66
C PHE A 287 -7.10 -15.66 -5.56
N GLU A 288 -5.79 -15.88 -5.43
CA GLU A 288 -5.08 -16.96 -6.11
C GLU A 288 -4.18 -17.70 -5.12
N ASP A 289 -4.17 -19.02 -5.18
CA ASP A 289 -3.16 -19.81 -4.47
C ASP A 289 -1.84 -19.70 -5.23
N VAL A 290 -0.91 -18.94 -4.69
CA VAL A 290 0.43 -18.75 -5.28
C VAL A 290 1.18 -20.06 -5.24
N LYS A 291 1.58 -20.56 -6.41
CA LYS A 291 2.40 -21.76 -6.54
C LYS A 291 3.87 -21.39 -6.32
N PRO A 292 4.60 -22.14 -5.47
CA PRO A 292 6.04 -21.90 -5.33
C PRO A 292 6.77 -22.01 -6.66
N MET A 293 7.55 -20.98 -7.00
CA MET A 293 8.36 -20.94 -8.23
C MET A 293 9.84 -21.21 -7.96
N VAL A 294 10.29 -21.01 -6.72
CA VAL A 294 11.67 -21.20 -6.29
C VAL A 294 11.70 -22.14 -5.08
N PHE A 295 12.61 -23.06 -5.10
CA PHE A 295 12.83 -24.02 -4.02
C PHE A 295 14.27 -23.88 -3.52
N ALA A 296 14.45 -23.82 -2.19
CA ALA A 296 15.75 -23.78 -1.55
C ALA A 296 15.83 -24.84 -0.43
N GLY A 297 16.94 -25.54 -0.35
CA GLY A 297 17.26 -26.40 0.79
C GLY A 297 17.97 -25.58 1.87
N ILE A 298 17.46 -25.62 3.10
CA ILE A 298 18.10 -25.00 4.26
C ILE A 298 18.65 -26.13 5.13
N TYR A 299 19.94 -26.05 5.40
CA TYR A 299 20.64 -27.07 6.22
C TYR A 299 21.29 -26.38 7.40
N PRO A 300 21.26 -26.95 8.60
CA PRO A 300 22.03 -26.43 9.73
C PRO A 300 23.53 -26.50 9.44
N VAL A 301 24.29 -25.59 10.02
CA VAL A 301 25.75 -25.58 9.90
C VAL A 301 26.37 -26.71 10.68
N ASP A 302 25.82 -27.03 11.85
CA ASP A 302 26.23 -28.14 12.70
C ASP A 302 25.28 -29.33 12.57
N ALA A 303 25.84 -30.53 12.47
CA ALA A 303 25.06 -31.75 12.28
C ALA A 303 24.16 -32.09 13.50
N ASP A 304 24.46 -31.56 14.67
CA ASP A 304 23.69 -31.77 15.90
C ASP A 304 22.41 -30.90 15.97
N ASP A 305 22.27 -29.94 15.07
CA ASP A 305 21.10 -29.07 14.95
C ASP A 305 20.04 -29.58 13.95
N TYR A 306 20.17 -30.84 13.51
CA TYR A 306 19.27 -31.47 12.52
C TYR A 306 17.96 -31.94 13.14
#